data_5e54c2ce07c2398ca4d9a0fff20cf215
#
_entry.id   5e54c2ce07c2398ca4d9a0fff20cf215
#
_cell.length_a   1.000
_cell.length_b   1.000
_cell.length_c   1.000
_cell.angle_alpha   90.00
_cell.angle_beta   90.00
_cell.angle_gamma   90.00
#
_symmetry.space_group_name_H-M   'P 1'
#
loop_
_entity.id
_entity.type
_entity.pdbx_description
1 polymer ?
#
loop_
_entity_poly.entity_id
_entity_poly.type
_entity_poly.pdbx_seq_one_letter_code
_entity_poly.pdbx_strand_id
1 'polypeptide(L)'
;MNGALWVRKPSRAGGEPALFLREVIADAAAGSRVLDAGCGPGSWDYAARADLRIASFDVKYPPGPPRKAVHVAVFRGDLARLPLRDASFDLTVCHYVLEHVTALAPSCDELARVTRPGGRLYLAVPRSDSFDDRLYRFAGWFAKLALLKFRKRIEHLQRFDLGKLLDLFTARRFEPEALALVPAGFSWMNDPRTKRLQGPFTDAIAALHRTTGIDLARDANFVLSFRKAGGTAARAIQSRRTVTHVCRACGEHAVLDPPPPWPRRWPCPWCGEENPLGRPR
;
A
#
# COMPACT_ATOMS: atom_id res chain seq x y z
N MET A 1 0.09 24.25 -10.80
CA MET A 1 -0.28 23.34 -9.69
C MET A 1 0.82 22.30 -9.60
N ASN A 2 1.57 22.32 -8.52
CA ASN A 2 2.74 21.48 -8.33
C ASN A 2 2.30 20.03 -8.19
N GLY A 3 2.92 19.11 -8.97
CA GLY A 3 2.57 17.70 -9.06
C GLY A 3 2.88 16.86 -7.82
N ALA A 4 2.48 17.33 -6.63
CA ALA A 4 2.56 16.51 -5.44
C ALA A 4 1.49 15.42 -5.50
N LEU A 5 1.90 14.18 -5.46
CA LEU A 5 1.03 13.05 -5.21
C LEU A 5 0.63 13.06 -3.74
N TRP A 6 -0.64 12.89 -3.49
CA TRP A 6 -1.20 12.96 -2.15
C TRP A 6 -0.66 11.85 -1.24
N VAL A 7 0.02 12.24 -0.18
CA VAL A 7 0.22 11.37 0.97
C VAL A 7 -0.81 11.78 2.01
N ARG A 8 -1.83 10.96 2.21
CA ARG A 8 -2.80 11.18 3.28
C ARG A 8 -2.12 10.89 4.63
N LYS A 9 -2.20 11.83 5.56
CA LYS A 9 -1.84 11.55 6.96
C LYS A 9 -2.56 10.29 7.42
N PRO A 10 -1.86 9.27 7.95
CA PRO A 10 -2.54 8.24 8.69
C PRO A 10 -3.33 8.95 9.80
N SER A 11 -4.59 8.58 9.96
CA SER A 11 -5.42 9.15 11.03
C SER A 11 -4.69 9.00 12.36
N ARG A 12 -4.92 9.91 13.33
CA ARG A 12 -4.27 9.94 14.66
C ARG A 12 -4.33 8.62 15.44
N ALA A 13 -5.06 7.64 14.98
CA ALA A 13 -5.24 6.33 15.57
C ALA A 13 -4.18 5.31 15.12
N GLY A 14 -2.90 5.71 15.06
CA GLY A 14 -1.77 4.78 14.97
C GLY A 14 -1.81 3.79 13.80
N GLY A 15 -1.54 4.29 12.62
CA GLY A 15 -0.82 3.63 11.52
C GLY A 15 -1.15 2.20 11.09
N GLU A 16 -2.33 1.65 11.36
CA GLU A 16 -2.68 0.33 10.85
C GLU A 16 -3.23 0.42 9.42
N PRO A 17 -2.74 -0.39 8.46
CA PRO A 17 -3.30 -0.48 7.11
C PRO A 17 -4.81 -0.72 7.09
N ALA A 18 -5.29 -1.44 8.09
CA ALA A 18 -6.71 -1.71 8.31
C ALA A 18 -7.57 -0.45 8.49
N LEU A 19 -7.04 0.61 9.08
CA LEU A 19 -7.79 1.86 9.27
C LEU A 19 -8.05 2.57 7.95
N PHE A 20 -7.06 2.62 7.07
CA PHE A 20 -7.23 3.21 5.74
C PHE A 20 -8.25 2.42 4.90
N LEU A 21 -8.23 1.08 5.00
CA LEU A 21 -9.24 0.25 4.33
C LEU A 21 -10.64 0.50 4.88
N ARG A 22 -10.80 0.68 6.20
CA ARG A 22 -12.10 1.06 6.81
C ARG A 22 -12.64 2.36 6.24
N GLU A 23 -11.79 3.37 6.08
CA GLU A 23 -12.18 4.64 5.49
C GLU A 23 -12.63 4.48 4.04
N VAL A 24 -11.87 3.72 3.23
CA VAL A 24 -12.22 3.47 1.82
C VAL A 24 -13.54 2.72 1.69
N ILE A 25 -13.80 1.77 2.58
CA ILE A 25 -15.08 1.03 2.63
C ILE A 25 -16.21 1.94 3.13
N ALA A 26 -15.96 2.77 4.14
CA ALA A 26 -16.94 3.73 4.65
C ALA A 26 -17.35 4.75 3.58
N ASP A 27 -16.41 5.19 2.74
CA ASP A 27 -16.62 6.14 1.65
C ASP A 27 -17.27 5.52 0.40
N ALA A 28 -17.43 4.20 0.35
CA ALA A 28 -18.10 3.55 -0.77
C ALA A 28 -19.59 3.91 -0.79
N ALA A 29 -20.12 4.26 -1.97
CA ALA A 29 -21.54 4.60 -2.11
C ALA A 29 -22.44 3.40 -1.73
N ALA A 30 -23.62 3.68 -1.19
CA ALA A 30 -24.58 2.62 -0.87
C ALA A 30 -24.92 1.79 -2.13
N GLY A 31 -25.03 0.48 -1.97
CA GLY A 31 -25.27 -0.46 -3.06
C GLY A 31 -24.05 -0.78 -3.92
N SER A 32 -22.87 -0.20 -3.63
CA SER A 32 -21.65 -0.48 -4.37
C SER A 32 -21.29 -1.95 -4.37
N ARG A 33 -20.77 -2.42 -5.52
CA ARG A 33 -20.20 -3.76 -5.66
C ARG A 33 -18.73 -3.73 -5.29
N VAL A 34 -18.36 -4.53 -4.32
CA VAL A 34 -17.00 -4.62 -3.79
C VAL A 34 -16.43 -6.01 -4.10
N LEU A 35 -15.22 -6.04 -4.65
CA LEU A 35 -14.43 -7.26 -4.74
C LEU A 35 -13.36 -7.26 -3.65
N ASP A 36 -13.38 -8.28 -2.79
CA ASP A 36 -12.34 -8.56 -1.81
C ASP A 36 -11.41 -9.65 -2.36
N ALA A 37 -10.33 -9.22 -2.99
CA ALA A 37 -9.40 -10.09 -3.70
C ALA A 37 -8.33 -10.61 -2.74
N GLY A 38 -8.34 -11.92 -2.47
CA GLY A 38 -7.47 -12.58 -1.50
C GLY A 38 -7.95 -12.36 -0.07
N CYS A 39 -9.22 -12.65 0.17
CA CYS A 39 -9.88 -12.41 1.46
C CYS A 39 -9.34 -13.28 2.62
N GLY A 40 -8.46 -14.23 2.34
CA GLY A 40 -7.95 -15.16 3.34
C GLY A 40 -9.08 -15.92 4.07
N PRO A 41 -8.92 -16.18 5.37
CA PRO A 41 -9.96 -16.86 6.16
C PRO A 41 -11.13 -15.93 6.54
N GLY A 42 -11.35 -14.82 5.83
CA GLY A 42 -12.37 -13.83 6.16
C GLY A 42 -11.87 -12.82 7.20
N SER A 43 -10.69 -12.23 6.96
CA SER A 43 -10.04 -11.30 7.88
C SER A 43 -10.72 -9.93 7.97
N TRP A 44 -11.61 -9.61 7.03
CA TRP A 44 -12.28 -8.32 6.99
C TRP A 44 -13.75 -8.41 7.42
N ASP A 45 -14.17 -7.49 8.29
CA ASP A 45 -15.55 -7.41 8.78
C ASP A 45 -16.33 -6.35 8.00
N TYR A 46 -17.21 -6.80 7.10
CA TYR A 46 -18.10 -5.93 6.34
C TYR A 46 -19.48 -5.70 7.01
N ALA A 47 -19.69 -6.21 8.21
CA ALA A 47 -21.02 -6.18 8.86
C ALA A 47 -21.58 -4.77 9.05
N ALA A 48 -20.71 -3.77 9.23
CA ALA A 48 -21.11 -2.36 9.36
C ALA A 48 -21.63 -1.76 8.03
N ARG A 49 -21.49 -2.45 6.89
CA ARG A 49 -21.86 -2.01 5.56
C ARG A 49 -22.71 -3.07 4.85
N ALA A 50 -23.83 -3.42 5.49
CA ALA A 50 -24.80 -4.38 4.94
C ALA A 50 -25.46 -3.93 3.62
N ASP A 51 -25.31 -2.66 3.28
CA ASP A 51 -25.75 -2.04 2.02
C ASP A 51 -24.84 -2.38 0.83
N LEU A 52 -23.62 -2.89 1.05
CA LEU A 52 -22.68 -3.25 -0.01
C LEU A 52 -22.97 -4.67 -0.55
N ARG A 53 -22.66 -4.85 -1.84
CA ARG A 53 -22.68 -6.16 -2.51
C ARG A 53 -21.26 -6.67 -2.65
N ILE A 54 -20.88 -7.65 -1.86
CA ILE A 54 -19.49 -8.08 -1.74
C ILE A 54 -19.30 -9.44 -2.41
N ALA A 55 -18.27 -9.56 -3.24
CA ALA A 55 -17.72 -10.82 -3.70
C ALA A 55 -16.30 -10.97 -3.14
N SER A 56 -16.01 -12.10 -2.54
CA SER A 56 -14.71 -12.39 -1.95
C SER A 56 -14.14 -13.67 -2.53
N PHE A 57 -12.84 -13.72 -2.75
CA PHE A 57 -12.18 -14.95 -3.16
C PHE A 57 -10.80 -15.10 -2.54
N ASP A 58 -10.35 -16.35 -2.47
CA ASP A 58 -8.98 -16.71 -2.12
C ASP A 58 -8.57 -17.98 -2.88
N VAL A 59 -7.27 -18.17 -3.09
CA VAL A 59 -6.73 -19.35 -3.78
C VAL A 59 -6.64 -20.57 -2.84
N LYS A 60 -6.42 -20.33 -1.56
CA LYS A 60 -6.14 -21.39 -0.57
C LYS A 60 -7.34 -21.77 0.27
N TYR A 61 -8.16 -20.81 0.64
CA TYR A 61 -9.23 -21.04 1.59
C TYR A 61 -10.49 -21.52 0.88
N PRO A 62 -11.11 -22.62 1.34
CA PRO A 62 -12.42 -22.99 0.85
C PRO A 62 -13.40 -21.88 1.22
N PRO A 63 -14.41 -21.63 0.38
CA PRO A 63 -15.46 -20.68 0.72
C PRO A 63 -16.16 -21.18 1.99
N GLY A 64 -15.81 -20.57 3.11
CA GLY A 64 -16.54 -20.68 4.35
C GLY A 64 -17.47 -19.49 4.48
N PRO A 65 -18.54 -19.54 5.30
CA PRO A 65 -19.33 -18.37 5.56
C PRO A 65 -18.39 -17.30 6.13
N PRO A 66 -18.38 -16.08 5.55
CA PRO A 66 -17.63 -14.99 6.13
C PRO A 66 -18.14 -14.82 7.55
N ARG A 67 -17.24 -14.78 8.51
CA ARG A 67 -17.57 -14.89 9.93
C ARG A 67 -18.55 -13.81 10.43
N LYS A 68 -18.85 -12.78 9.65
CA LYS A 68 -19.67 -11.64 10.08
C LYS A 68 -20.42 -10.85 9.01
N ALA A 69 -20.53 -11.30 7.76
CA ALA A 69 -21.22 -10.51 6.74
C ALA A 69 -22.34 -11.27 6.05
N VAL A 70 -23.51 -10.66 6.02
CA VAL A 70 -24.78 -11.25 5.56
C VAL A 70 -24.92 -11.25 4.02
N HIS A 71 -24.06 -10.53 3.28
CA HIS A 71 -24.20 -10.32 1.83
C HIS A 71 -22.90 -10.54 1.05
N VAL A 72 -22.12 -11.55 1.43
CA VAL A 72 -20.84 -11.83 0.77
C VAL A 72 -20.93 -13.15 0.02
N ALA A 73 -20.77 -13.09 -1.31
CA ALA A 73 -20.52 -14.28 -2.12
C ALA A 73 -19.03 -14.64 -2.00
N VAL A 74 -18.71 -15.83 -1.50
CA VAL A 74 -17.33 -16.31 -1.37
C VAL A 74 -17.08 -17.43 -2.34
N PHE A 75 -15.96 -17.36 -3.08
CA PHE A 75 -15.56 -18.41 -4.02
C PHE A 75 -14.04 -18.65 -3.98
N ARG A 76 -13.64 -19.81 -4.50
CA ARG A 76 -12.22 -20.11 -4.69
C ARG A 76 -11.79 -19.64 -6.08
N GLY A 77 -10.68 -18.91 -6.17
CA GLY A 77 -10.19 -18.38 -7.44
C GLY A 77 -8.71 -18.04 -7.41
N ASP A 78 -8.13 -17.95 -8.61
CA ASP A 78 -6.79 -17.42 -8.82
C ASP A 78 -6.89 -15.98 -9.31
N LEU A 79 -6.15 -15.05 -8.67
CA LEU A 79 -6.14 -13.65 -9.05
C LEU A 79 -5.67 -13.42 -10.49
N ALA A 80 -4.85 -14.32 -11.03
CA ALA A 80 -4.38 -14.22 -12.41
C ALA A 80 -5.46 -14.60 -13.45
N ARG A 81 -6.61 -15.19 -13.01
CA ARG A 81 -7.70 -15.62 -13.89
C ARG A 81 -9.02 -15.67 -13.14
N LEU A 82 -9.69 -14.54 -13.05
CA LEU A 82 -10.95 -14.44 -12.31
C LEU A 82 -12.17 -14.78 -13.18
N PRO A 83 -13.08 -15.64 -12.71
CA PRO A 83 -14.34 -15.95 -13.42
C PRO A 83 -15.38 -14.83 -13.22
N LEU A 84 -14.96 -13.60 -13.37
CA LEU A 84 -15.78 -12.40 -13.14
C LEU A 84 -15.87 -11.58 -14.42
N ARG A 85 -16.99 -10.89 -14.61
CA ARG A 85 -17.21 -10.01 -15.76
C ARG A 85 -16.35 -8.77 -15.68
N ASP A 86 -16.01 -8.20 -16.84
CA ASP A 86 -15.34 -6.91 -16.94
C ASP A 86 -16.15 -5.81 -16.28
N ALA A 87 -15.47 -4.81 -15.73
CA ALA A 87 -16.07 -3.59 -15.19
C ALA A 87 -17.22 -3.84 -14.20
N SER A 88 -17.12 -4.90 -13.38
CA SER A 88 -18.20 -5.36 -12.49
C SER A 88 -18.18 -4.71 -11.12
N PHE A 89 -17.06 -4.11 -10.69
CA PHE A 89 -16.88 -3.64 -9.32
C PHE A 89 -16.62 -2.14 -9.25
N ASP A 90 -17.26 -1.50 -8.29
CA ASP A 90 -17.08 -0.09 -7.93
C ASP A 90 -15.82 0.10 -7.09
N LEU A 91 -15.52 -0.88 -6.24
CA LEU A 91 -14.33 -0.93 -5.39
C LEU A 91 -13.72 -2.32 -5.46
N THR A 92 -12.43 -2.39 -5.76
CA THR A 92 -11.63 -3.62 -5.67
C THR A 92 -10.63 -3.46 -4.53
N VAL A 93 -10.65 -4.39 -3.59
CA VAL A 93 -9.74 -4.45 -2.43
C VAL A 93 -8.71 -5.55 -2.68
N CYS A 94 -7.42 -5.22 -2.58
CA CYS A 94 -6.32 -6.17 -2.67
C CYS A 94 -5.34 -5.88 -1.52
N HIS A 95 -5.52 -6.61 -0.40
CA HIS A 95 -4.87 -6.31 0.86
C HIS A 95 -3.88 -7.41 1.24
N TYR A 96 -2.58 -7.15 1.04
CA TYR A 96 -1.48 -8.10 1.26
C TYR A 96 -1.62 -9.41 0.45
N VAL A 97 -1.84 -9.27 -0.85
CA VAL A 97 -2.02 -10.39 -1.77
C VAL A 97 -0.96 -10.39 -2.87
N LEU A 98 -0.66 -9.23 -3.47
CA LEU A 98 0.22 -9.17 -4.64
C LEU A 98 1.64 -9.64 -4.36
N GLU A 99 2.10 -9.55 -3.12
CA GLU A 99 3.41 -10.09 -2.73
C GLU A 99 3.51 -11.62 -2.79
N HIS A 100 2.36 -12.31 -2.83
CA HIS A 100 2.27 -13.77 -2.85
C HIS A 100 1.94 -14.36 -4.22
N VAL A 101 1.57 -13.53 -5.21
CA VAL A 101 1.20 -14.03 -6.54
C VAL A 101 2.43 -14.45 -7.34
N THR A 102 2.31 -15.53 -8.08
CA THR A 102 3.35 -16.00 -9.01
C THR A 102 3.31 -15.22 -10.33
N ALA A 103 2.12 -14.88 -10.82
CA ALA A 103 1.87 -14.22 -12.09
C ALA A 103 1.44 -12.76 -11.86
N LEU A 104 2.39 -11.87 -11.55
CA LEU A 104 2.09 -10.49 -11.14
C LEU A 104 1.35 -9.69 -12.22
N ALA A 105 1.85 -9.68 -13.47
CA ALA A 105 1.24 -8.89 -14.52
C ALA A 105 -0.20 -9.36 -14.85
N PRO A 106 -0.48 -10.66 -15.06
CA PRO A 106 -1.85 -11.15 -15.21
C PRO A 106 -2.76 -10.81 -14.01
N SER A 107 -2.25 -10.91 -12.78
CA SER A 107 -3.04 -10.53 -11.59
C SER A 107 -3.42 -9.05 -11.58
N CYS A 108 -2.49 -8.16 -11.96
CA CYS A 108 -2.78 -6.74 -12.10
C CYS A 108 -3.74 -6.46 -13.27
N ASP A 109 -3.64 -7.20 -14.37
CA ASP A 109 -4.57 -7.11 -15.51
C ASP A 109 -5.99 -7.47 -15.10
N GLU A 110 -6.17 -8.52 -14.32
CA GLU A 110 -7.46 -8.95 -13.81
C GLU A 110 -8.07 -7.94 -12.83
N LEU A 111 -7.27 -7.41 -11.88
CA LEU A 111 -7.73 -6.32 -11.00
C LEU A 111 -8.20 -5.11 -11.82
N ALA A 112 -7.48 -4.79 -12.88
CA ALA A 112 -7.87 -3.70 -13.76
C ALA A 112 -9.12 -4.04 -14.57
N ARG A 113 -9.22 -5.26 -15.12
CA ARG A 113 -10.35 -5.69 -15.93
C ARG A 113 -11.67 -5.65 -15.15
N VAL A 114 -11.67 -6.18 -13.93
CA VAL A 114 -12.89 -6.30 -13.13
C VAL A 114 -13.33 -4.98 -12.48
N THR A 115 -12.40 -4.05 -12.23
CA THR A 115 -12.73 -2.71 -11.73
C THR A 115 -13.33 -1.87 -12.86
N ARG A 116 -14.51 -1.27 -12.65
CA ARG A 116 -15.16 -0.44 -13.68
C ARG A 116 -14.42 0.89 -13.91
N PRO A 117 -14.60 1.53 -15.08
CA PRO A 117 -14.20 2.92 -15.26
C PRO A 117 -14.81 3.82 -14.18
N GLY A 118 -14.01 4.71 -13.58
CA GLY A 118 -14.39 5.51 -12.42
C GLY A 118 -14.42 4.77 -11.08
N GLY A 119 -14.25 3.44 -11.10
CA GLY A 119 -14.14 2.63 -9.90
C GLY A 119 -12.79 2.80 -9.20
N ARG A 120 -12.69 2.33 -7.96
CA ARG A 120 -11.48 2.43 -7.13
C ARG A 120 -10.81 1.08 -6.95
N LEU A 121 -9.49 1.11 -6.87
CA LEU A 121 -8.66 0.00 -6.39
C LEU A 121 -7.96 0.42 -5.12
N TYR A 122 -8.20 -0.29 -4.04
CA TYR A 122 -7.41 -0.23 -2.82
C TYR A 122 -6.33 -1.31 -2.84
N LEU A 123 -5.12 -0.93 -2.55
CA LEU A 123 -3.96 -1.81 -2.54
C LEU A 123 -3.15 -1.62 -1.26
N ALA A 124 -2.83 -2.70 -0.57
CA ALA A 124 -1.82 -2.71 0.49
C ALA A 124 -0.77 -3.78 0.19
N VAL A 125 0.50 -3.40 0.24
CA VAL A 125 1.64 -4.31 0.02
C VAL A 125 2.83 -3.93 0.90
N PRO A 126 3.69 -4.90 1.29
CA PRO A 126 4.94 -4.60 1.98
C PRO A 126 5.90 -3.79 1.08
N ARG A 127 6.59 -2.84 1.70
CA ARG A 127 7.64 -2.06 1.07
C ARG A 127 8.97 -2.83 1.07
N SER A 128 9.56 -3.09 -0.08
CA SER A 128 10.78 -3.88 -0.21
C SER A 128 12.07 -3.09 0.03
N ASP A 129 12.01 -1.77 -0.01
CA ASP A 129 13.15 -0.89 0.27
C ASP A 129 13.11 -0.29 1.69
N SER A 130 12.31 -0.89 2.58
CA SER A 130 12.22 -0.50 3.98
C SER A 130 13.58 -0.62 4.70
N PHE A 131 13.76 0.15 5.76
CA PHE A 131 14.98 0.10 6.57
C PHE A 131 15.26 -1.31 7.06
N ASP A 132 14.24 -2.03 7.49
CA ASP A 132 14.32 -3.41 7.95
C ASP A 132 14.85 -4.36 6.86
N ASP A 133 14.35 -4.22 5.63
CA ASP A 133 14.79 -5.03 4.49
C ASP A 133 16.23 -4.69 4.08
N ARG A 134 16.61 -3.40 4.14
CA ARG A 134 17.98 -2.94 3.88
C ARG A 134 18.95 -3.43 4.94
N LEU A 135 18.59 -3.29 6.21
CA LEU A 135 19.39 -3.77 7.34
C LEU A 135 19.60 -5.30 7.26
N TYR A 136 18.53 -6.03 6.96
CA TYR A 136 18.60 -7.48 6.80
C TYR A 136 19.53 -7.91 5.64
N ARG A 137 19.53 -7.15 4.55
CA ARG A 137 20.46 -7.41 3.42
C ARG A 137 21.89 -7.04 3.73
N PHE A 138 22.10 -5.91 4.43
CA PHE A 138 23.44 -5.40 4.78
C PHE A 138 24.11 -6.20 5.90
N ALA A 139 23.37 -6.62 6.90
CA ALA A 139 23.89 -7.36 8.04
C ALA A 139 24.39 -8.77 7.67
N GLY A 140 24.22 -9.18 6.42
CA GLY A 140 24.84 -10.37 5.83
C GLY A 140 24.55 -11.68 6.58
N TRP A 141 25.47 -12.63 6.44
CA TRP A 141 25.36 -13.98 6.98
C TRP A 141 25.23 -14.04 8.52
N PHE A 142 25.88 -13.16 9.28
CA PHE A 142 25.82 -13.14 10.74
C PHE A 142 24.44 -12.75 11.30
N ALA A 143 23.78 -11.76 10.70
CA ALA A 143 22.42 -11.42 11.08
C ALA A 143 21.42 -12.50 10.65
N LYS A 144 21.67 -13.19 9.54
CA LYS A 144 20.88 -14.36 9.15
C LYS A 144 20.95 -15.46 10.20
N LEU A 145 22.10 -15.75 10.76
CA LEU A 145 22.25 -16.77 11.81
C LEU A 145 21.54 -16.37 13.11
N ALA A 146 21.66 -15.12 13.54
CA ALA A 146 21.04 -14.63 14.77
C ALA A 146 19.52 -14.44 14.64
N LEU A 147 19.05 -14.01 13.46
CA LEU A 147 17.64 -13.68 13.21
C LEU A 147 16.85 -14.85 12.60
N LEU A 148 17.48 -15.82 11.94
CA LEU A 148 16.81 -16.95 11.28
C LEU A 148 16.14 -17.91 12.26
N LYS A 149 16.54 -17.95 13.52
CA LYS A 149 15.85 -18.75 14.54
C LYS A 149 14.44 -18.23 14.86
N PHE A 150 14.08 -17.01 14.42
CA PHE A 150 12.84 -16.34 14.81
C PHE A 150 11.87 -16.02 13.66
N ARG A 151 12.23 -16.30 12.41
CA ARG A 151 11.36 -15.94 11.28
C ARG A 151 10.72 -17.18 10.65
N LYS A 152 9.42 -17.39 10.87
CA LYS A 152 8.60 -18.14 9.93
C LYS A 152 8.73 -17.41 8.58
N ARG A 153 9.35 -18.05 7.59
CA ARG A 153 9.58 -17.50 6.26
C ARG A 153 8.22 -17.25 5.60
N ILE A 154 7.73 -16.03 5.67
CA ILE A 154 6.65 -15.59 4.80
C ILE A 154 7.34 -15.40 3.45
N GLU A 155 7.07 -16.28 2.50
CA GLU A 155 7.66 -16.18 1.16
C GLU A 155 6.93 -15.09 0.39
N HIS A 156 7.48 -13.87 0.39
CA HIS A 156 7.08 -12.85 -0.55
C HIS A 156 7.77 -13.14 -1.88
N LEU A 157 6.98 -13.56 -2.86
CA LEU A 157 7.43 -13.84 -4.21
C LEU A 157 7.71 -12.55 -4.98
N GLN A 158 6.93 -11.51 -4.68
CA GLN A 158 7.04 -10.20 -5.32
C GLN A 158 7.59 -9.16 -4.35
N ARG A 159 8.36 -8.23 -4.90
CA ARG A 159 8.91 -7.09 -4.17
C ARG A 159 8.42 -5.80 -4.80
N PHE A 160 8.05 -4.85 -3.95
CA PHE A 160 7.48 -3.59 -4.37
C PHE A 160 8.26 -2.41 -3.80
N ASP A 161 8.62 -1.50 -4.68
CA ASP A 161 8.89 -0.11 -4.39
C ASP A 161 7.76 0.75 -4.98
N LEU A 162 7.74 2.03 -4.64
CA LEU A 162 6.67 2.93 -5.08
C LEU A 162 6.64 3.07 -6.61
N GLY A 163 7.82 3.19 -7.25
CA GLY A 163 7.92 3.33 -8.71
C GLY A 163 7.29 2.14 -9.43
N LYS A 164 7.65 0.93 -9.04
CA LYS A 164 7.08 -0.30 -9.61
C LYS A 164 5.55 -0.35 -9.46
N LEU A 165 5.01 0.05 -8.30
CA LEU A 165 3.56 0.07 -8.08
C LEU A 165 2.86 1.09 -8.98
N LEU A 166 3.41 2.29 -9.07
CA LEU A 166 2.87 3.32 -9.96
C LEU A 166 2.91 2.88 -11.41
N ASP A 167 4.02 2.31 -11.89
CA ASP A 167 4.15 1.79 -13.27
C ASP A 167 3.12 0.70 -13.56
N LEU A 168 2.99 -0.28 -12.66
CA LEU A 168 2.05 -1.39 -12.83
C LEU A 168 0.62 -0.91 -13.04
N PHE A 169 0.17 0.06 -12.25
CA PHE A 169 -1.23 0.47 -12.26
C PHE A 169 -1.52 1.64 -13.19
N THR A 170 -0.58 2.57 -13.41
CA THR A 170 -0.77 3.63 -14.42
C THR A 170 -0.78 3.08 -15.85
N ALA A 171 0.05 2.06 -16.15
CA ALA A 171 -0.03 1.33 -17.42
C ALA A 171 -1.42 0.70 -17.66
N ARG A 172 -2.19 0.44 -16.61
CA ARG A 172 -3.55 -0.12 -16.62
C ARG A 172 -4.64 0.93 -16.43
N ARG A 173 -4.30 2.20 -16.69
CA ARG A 173 -5.21 3.34 -16.64
C ARG A 173 -5.76 3.64 -15.25
N PHE A 174 -5.00 3.33 -14.21
CA PHE A 174 -5.27 3.80 -12.87
C PHE A 174 -4.51 5.07 -12.55
N GLU A 175 -5.17 6.01 -11.91
CA GLU A 175 -4.60 7.24 -11.39
C GLU A 175 -4.51 7.14 -9.86
N PRO A 176 -3.36 7.39 -9.24
CA PRO A 176 -3.26 7.36 -7.79
C PRO A 176 -4.05 8.53 -7.19
N GLU A 177 -4.90 8.21 -6.21
CA GLU A 177 -5.69 9.18 -5.45
C GLU A 177 -5.08 9.46 -4.09
N ALA A 178 -4.57 8.42 -3.42
CA ALA A 178 -4.00 8.53 -2.10
C ALA A 178 -2.90 7.50 -1.88
N LEU A 179 -1.91 7.88 -1.09
CA LEU A 179 -0.86 7.00 -0.60
C LEU A 179 -0.73 7.20 0.90
N ALA A 180 -0.67 6.11 1.65
CA ALA A 180 -0.23 6.11 3.03
C ALA A 180 1.01 5.22 3.16
N LEU A 181 1.99 5.71 3.92
CA LEU A 181 3.15 4.94 4.36
C LEU A 181 2.87 4.49 5.79
N VAL A 182 2.71 3.20 5.98
CA VAL A 182 2.27 2.65 7.25
C VAL A 182 3.42 1.94 7.93
N PRO A 183 3.79 2.33 9.17
CA PRO A 183 4.82 1.64 9.92
C PRO A 183 4.41 0.18 10.13
N ALA A 184 5.29 -0.75 9.76
CA ALA A 184 5.22 -2.09 10.29
C ALA A 184 6.20 -2.17 11.46
N GLY A 185 5.76 -2.72 12.57
CA GLY A 185 6.69 -3.06 13.64
C GLY A 185 7.81 -3.95 13.10
N PHE A 186 9.05 -3.68 13.49
CA PHE A 186 10.18 -4.50 13.08
C PHE A 186 9.93 -5.95 13.52
N SER A 187 10.05 -6.89 12.60
CA SER A 187 9.73 -8.30 12.86
C SER A 187 10.54 -8.90 14.03
N TRP A 188 11.77 -8.41 14.23
CA TRP A 188 12.62 -8.82 15.36
C TRP A 188 12.21 -8.16 16.70
N MET A 189 11.44 -7.07 16.66
CA MET A 189 10.90 -6.41 17.86
C MET A 189 9.52 -6.93 18.27
N ASN A 190 8.97 -7.89 17.54
CA ASN A 190 7.74 -8.58 17.95
C ASN A 190 7.99 -9.63 19.05
N ASP A 191 9.27 -9.96 19.32
CA ASP A 191 9.63 -10.77 20.49
C ASP A 191 9.33 -9.97 21.76
N PRO A 192 8.65 -10.56 22.77
CA PRO A 192 8.35 -9.90 24.04
C PRO A 192 9.57 -9.28 24.73
N ARG A 193 10.76 -9.83 24.53
CA ARG A 193 12.03 -9.37 25.11
C ARG A 193 12.53 -8.06 24.49
N THR A 194 12.25 -7.84 23.21
CA THR A 194 12.72 -6.68 22.44
C THR A 194 11.64 -5.66 22.17
N LYS A 195 10.37 -6.02 22.38
CA LYS A 195 9.19 -5.14 22.13
C LYS A 195 9.31 -3.77 22.82
N ARG A 196 9.87 -3.73 24.05
CA ARG A 196 10.10 -2.48 24.78
C ARG A 196 11.07 -1.52 24.09
N LEU A 197 11.92 -2.00 23.18
CA LEU A 197 12.88 -1.20 22.42
C LEU A 197 12.25 -0.59 21.16
N GLN A 198 11.08 -1.05 20.75
CA GLN A 198 10.44 -0.62 19.51
C GLN A 198 10.11 0.87 19.51
N GLY A 199 9.54 1.40 20.59
CA GLY A 199 9.22 2.82 20.73
C GLY A 199 10.45 3.70 20.58
N PRO A 200 11.46 3.59 21.48
CA PRO A 200 12.69 4.39 21.42
C PRO A 200 13.42 4.32 20.08
N PHE A 201 13.47 3.13 19.45
CA PHE A 201 14.10 2.98 18.15
C PHE A 201 13.32 3.67 17.02
N THR A 202 11.98 3.55 17.05
CA THR A 202 11.11 4.25 16.10
C THR A 202 11.24 5.76 16.23
N ASP A 203 11.33 6.26 17.46
CA ASP A 203 11.50 7.70 17.74
C ASP A 203 12.86 8.21 17.27
N ALA A 204 13.93 7.43 17.46
CA ALA A 204 15.26 7.77 16.97
C ALA A 204 15.29 7.87 15.44
N ILE A 205 14.67 6.92 14.72
CA ILE A 205 14.56 6.97 13.26
C ILE A 205 13.70 8.17 12.83
N ALA A 206 12.60 8.46 13.53
CA ALA A 206 11.77 9.61 13.22
C ALA A 206 12.54 10.94 13.43
N ALA A 207 13.36 11.03 14.47
CA ALA A 207 14.24 12.19 14.70
C ALA A 207 15.27 12.33 13.58
N LEU A 208 15.89 11.24 13.16
CA LEU A 208 16.86 11.24 12.06
C LEU A 208 16.20 11.63 10.73
N HIS A 209 14.98 11.17 10.44
CA HIS A 209 14.19 11.62 9.29
C HIS A 209 13.98 13.14 9.31
N ARG A 210 13.56 13.71 10.46
CA ARG A 210 13.33 15.15 10.59
C ARG A 210 14.61 15.95 10.40
N THR A 211 15.72 15.47 10.95
CA THR A 211 17.00 16.21 10.85
C THR A 211 17.62 16.16 9.46
N THR A 212 17.53 15.01 8.78
CA THR A 212 18.16 14.82 7.47
C THR A 212 17.25 15.15 6.29
N GLY A 213 15.92 15.04 6.46
CA GLY A 213 14.93 15.10 5.37
C GLY A 213 14.99 13.88 4.45
N ILE A 214 15.77 12.85 4.79
CA ILE A 214 15.94 11.63 4.00
C ILE A 214 14.89 10.62 4.45
N ASP A 215 14.17 10.04 3.49
CA ASP A 215 13.32 8.88 3.77
C ASP A 215 14.19 7.63 4.01
N LEU A 216 14.32 7.24 5.27
CA LEU A 216 15.02 6.02 5.66
C LEU A 216 14.12 4.78 5.54
N ALA A 217 12.95 4.95 4.92
CA ALA A 217 11.99 3.90 4.71
C ALA A 217 11.59 3.18 6.03
N ARG A 218 11.36 3.99 7.09
CA ARG A 218 10.82 3.51 8.37
C ARG A 218 9.52 2.77 8.18
N ASP A 219 8.70 3.27 7.25
CA ASP A 219 7.39 2.74 6.99
C ASP A 219 7.51 1.53 6.07
N ALA A 220 7.05 0.39 6.54
CA ALA A 220 7.29 -0.89 5.88
C ALA A 220 6.16 -1.34 4.95
N ASN A 221 5.08 -0.57 4.85
CA ASN A 221 3.96 -0.89 3.99
C ASN A 221 3.54 0.31 3.15
N PHE A 222 3.23 0.05 1.88
CA PHE A 222 2.49 0.96 1.02
C PHE A 222 1.01 0.62 1.09
N VAL A 223 0.19 1.65 1.28
CA VAL A 223 -1.26 1.58 1.14
C VAL A 223 -1.68 2.63 0.13
N LEU A 224 -2.25 2.21 -0.98
CA LEU A 224 -2.61 3.08 -2.09
C LEU A 224 -4.10 2.96 -2.41
N SER A 225 -4.70 4.08 -2.78
CA SER A 225 -5.98 4.13 -3.47
C SER A 225 -5.75 4.66 -4.87
N PHE A 226 -6.28 3.96 -5.84
CA PHE A 226 -6.26 4.33 -7.25
C PHE A 226 -7.69 4.49 -7.76
N ARG A 227 -7.88 5.41 -8.71
CA ARG A 227 -9.11 5.52 -9.49
C ARG A 227 -8.85 5.06 -10.92
N LYS A 228 -9.71 4.20 -11.45
CA LYS A 228 -9.63 3.80 -12.85
C LYS A 228 -10.16 4.90 -13.76
N ALA A 229 -9.34 5.37 -14.70
CA ALA A 229 -9.74 6.43 -15.62
C ALA A 229 -10.92 6.01 -16.50
N GLY A 230 -11.91 6.91 -16.64
CA GLY A 230 -13.10 6.69 -17.45
C GLY A 230 -12.92 7.00 -18.94
N GLY A 231 -11.88 7.76 -19.30
CA GLY A 231 -11.60 8.24 -20.66
C GLY A 231 -10.36 7.63 -21.29
N THR A 232 -9.96 8.11 -22.46
CA THR A 232 -8.81 7.62 -23.22
C THR A 232 -7.45 8.03 -22.66
N ALA A 233 -7.39 9.06 -21.84
CA ALA A 233 -6.14 9.60 -21.29
C ALA A 233 -6.06 9.41 -19.78
N ALA A 234 -5.34 8.37 -19.34
CA ALA A 234 -4.79 8.39 -17.98
C ALA A 234 -3.56 9.32 -17.96
N ARG A 235 -3.43 10.16 -16.93
CA ARG A 235 -2.23 10.97 -16.72
C ARG A 235 -1.06 10.04 -16.49
N ALA A 236 -0.12 9.99 -17.42
CA ALA A 236 1.11 9.24 -17.23
C ALA A 236 1.93 9.89 -16.11
N ILE A 237 2.05 9.20 -14.99
CA ILE A 237 3.01 9.58 -13.94
C ILE A 237 4.35 9.00 -14.35
N GLN A 238 5.35 9.86 -14.50
CA GLN A 238 6.69 9.40 -14.83
C GLN A 238 7.37 8.88 -13.55
N SER A 239 7.21 7.60 -13.26
CA SER A 239 7.73 6.94 -12.05
C SER A 239 9.21 7.17 -11.79
N ARG A 240 10.01 7.35 -12.84
CA ARG A 240 11.46 7.65 -12.72
C ARG A 240 11.78 9.01 -12.13
N ARG A 241 10.79 9.88 -11.94
CA ARG A 241 10.94 11.22 -11.32
C ARG A 241 10.27 11.33 -9.97
N THR A 242 9.51 10.31 -9.60
CA THR A 242 8.78 10.30 -8.32
C THR A 242 9.74 10.09 -7.16
N VAL A 243 9.75 10.99 -6.21
CA VAL A 243 10.61 10.95 -5.02
C VAL A 243 9.76 11.00 -3.77
N THR A 244 10.01 10.10 -2.85
CA THR A 244 9.46 10.18 -1.51
C THR A 244 10.40 11.00 -0.63
N HIS A 245 9.87 12.02 0.03
CA HIS A 245 10.62 12.91 0.90
C HIS A 245 9.91 13.12 2.24
N VAL A 246 10.67 13.37 3.30
CA VAL A 246 10.15 13.65 4.64
C VAL A 246 10.30 15.13 4.93
N CYS A 247 9.22 15.78 5.33
CA CYS A 247 9.27 17.18 5.75
C CYS A 247 10.04 17.32 7.05
N ARG A 248 11.01 18.24 7.09
CA ARG A 248 11.84 18.48 8.28
C ARG A 248 11.06 19.11 9.42
N ALA A 249 10.04 19.92 9.11
CA ALA A 249 9.25 20.61 10.12
C ALA A 249 8.18 19.71 10.75
N CYS A 250 7.31 19.09 9.94
CA CYS A 250 6.20 18.30 10.47
C CYS A 250 6.45 16.79 10.51
N GLY A 251 7.54 16.29 9.88
CA GLY A 251 7.87 14.87 9.83
C GLY A 251 6.98 14.05 8.90
N GLU A 252 6.10 14.69 8.13
CA GLU A 252 5.19 13.98 7.22
C GLU A 252 5.86 13.70 5.89
N HIS A 253 5.44 12.59 5.28
CA HIS A 253 5.92 12.18 3.97
C HIS A 253 5.18 12.91 2.85
N ALA A 254 5.90 13.23 1.78
CA ALA A 254 5.34 13.68 0.53
C ALA A 254 5.94 12.89 -0.63
N VAL A 255 5.11 12.56 -1.60
CA VAL A 255 5.56 12.00 -2.86
C VAL A 255 5.52 13.09 -3.91
N LEU A 256 6.65 13.36 -4.52
CA LEU A 256 6.86 14.45 -5.46
C LEU A 256 7.11 13.87 -6.85
N ASP A 257 6.43 14.44 -7.84
CA ASP A 257 6.66 14.20 -9.28
C ASP A 257 6.88 15.56 -9.97
N PRO A 258 8.00 16.24 -9.67
CA PRO A 258 8.24 17.57 -10.18
C PRO A 258 8.57 17.55 -11.68
N PRO A 259 8.06 18.56 -12.46
CA PRO A 259 8.47 18.72 -13.85
C PRO A 259 9.91 19.19 -13.97
N PRO A 260 10.60 18.94 -15.11
CA PRO A 260 11.89 19.57 -15.38
C PRO A 260 11.73 21.11 -15.59
N PRO A 261 12.74 21.91 -15.17
CA PRO A 261 13.92 21.51 -14.43
C PRO A 261 13.61 21.11 -12.99
N TRP A 262 14.40 20.18 -12.45
CA TRP A 262 14.18 19.65 -11.09
C TRP A 262 14.30 20.77 -10.05
N PRO A 263 13.26 21.05 -9.23
CA PRO A 263 13.31 22.12 -8.24
C PRO A 263 14.32 21.79 -7.14
N ARG A 264 14.98 22.81 -6.60
CA ARG A 264 15.90 22.64 -5.47
C ARG A 264 15.17 22.58 -4.12
N ARG A 265 13.94 23.08 -4.08
CA ARG A 265 13.09 23.13 -2.88
C ARG A 265 11.67 22.75 -3.24
N TRP A 266 10.91 22.31 -2.23
CA TRP A 266 9.50 22.01 -2.37
C TRP A 266 8.75 22.46 -1.11
N PRO A 267 7.56 23.08 -1.24
CA PRO A 267 6.71 23.39 -0.11
C PRO A 267 6.00 22.13 0.37
N CYS A 268 6.02 21.89 1.67
CA CYS A 268 5.30 20.79 2.27
C CYS A 268 3.79 20.97 2.09
N PRO A 269 3.05 20.00 1.52
CA PRO A 269 1.60 20.13 1.33
C PRO A 269 0.82 20.13 2.66
N TRP A 270 1.48 19.78 3.76
CA TRP A 270 0.85 19.64 5.07
C TRP A 270 1.03 20.86 5.96
N CYS A 271 2.21 21.46 5.97
CA CYS A 271 2.53 22.59 6.85
C CYS A 271 3.07 23.83 6.13
N GLY A 272 3.26 23.76 4.81
CA GLY A 272 3.77 24.87 4.01
C GLY A 272 5.29 25.10 4.10
N GLU A 273 6.02 24.38 4.96
CA GLU A 273 7.46 24.57 5.14
C GLU A 273 8.25 24.25 3.87
N GLU A 274 9.18 25.09 3.52
CA GLU A 274 10.09 24.94 2.40
C GLU A 274 11.22 23.94 2.71
N ASN A 275 11.20 22.81 2.04
CA ASN A 275 12.16 21.73 2.24
C ASN A 275 13.17 21.67 1.08
N PRO A 276 14.45 21.38 1.32
CA PRO A 276 15.41 21.13 0.26
C PRO A 276 15.09 19.81 -0.44
N LEU A 277 15.15 19.81 -1.77
CA LEU A 277 14.96 18.61 -2.58
C LEU A 277 16.32 18.12 -3.09
N GLY A 278 16.74 16.95 -2.66
CA GLY A 278 17.90 16.26 -3.21
C GLY A 278 17.64 15.81 -4.66
N ARG A 279 18.68 15.75 -5.49
CA ARG A 279 18.53 15.16 -6.84
C ARG A 279 18.16 13.69 -6.71
N PRO A 280 17.27 13.15 -7.57
CA PRO A 280 17.04 11.72 -7.64
C PRO A 280 18.36 11.02 -8.01
N ARG A 281 18.66 9.93 -7.32
CA ARG A 281 19.82 9.08 -7.62
C ARG A 281 19.51 8.14 -8.77
#